data_782f507270ab550f4ce0253123be15b1
#
_entry.id   782f507270ab550f4ce0253123be15b1
#
_cell.length_a   1.000
_cell.length_b   1.000
_cell.length_c   1.000
_cell.angle_alpha   90.00
_cell.angle_beta   90.00
_cell.angle_gamma   90.00
#
_symmetry.space_group_name_H-M   'P 1'
#
loop_
_entity.id
_entity.type
_entity.pdbx_description
1 polymer ?
#
loop_
_entity_poly.entity_id
_entity_poly.type
_entity_poly.pdbx_seq_one_letter_code
_entity_poly.pdbx_strand_id
1 'polypeptide(L)'
;MTGVHGANRLAGQAWLACIVFGSRAGKFAATFAKESEWAVLDETFLSMAEENLRRFIAPKAGHLRPYRVLQEISSLMWEYVGLRRRAERMQAGLARIEALREELLAGCLSIDPTPGFNLEWAQALQVRSLIAAAEMLTRAALYREESRGTHFREDFPQRDDANWLVHTMIRKNGNQMQISRAPVVLDRLRPEGTS
;
A
#
# COMPACT_ATOMS: atom_id res chain seq x y z
N MET A 1 -6.27 2.65 -5.48
CA MET A 1 -7.34 3.11 -4.56
C MET A 1 -8.40 3.83 -5.38
N THR A 2 -9.67 3.63 -5.05
CA THR A 2 -10.81 4.16 -5.84
C THR A 2 -11.07 5.66 -5.66
N GLY A 3 -10.52 6.28 -4.61
CA GLY A 3 -10.77 7.69 -4.28
C GLY A 3 -12.18 8.02 -3.76
N VAL A 4 -13.08 7.03 -3.68
CA VAL A 4 -14.52 7.24 -3.39
C VAL A 4 -14.80 7.69 -1.95
N HIS A 5 -13.87 7.47 -1.03
CA HIS A 5 -14.09 7.72 0.39
C HIS A 5 -13.45 9.02 0.89
N GLY A 6 -12.76 9.76 0.02
CA GLY A 6 -12.06 10.99 0.40
C GLY A 6 -11.04 10.77 1.51
N ALA A 7 -10.89 11.79 2.37
CA ALA A 7 -9.93 11.77 3.47
C ALA A 7 -10.41 11.02 4.72
N ASN A 8 -11.70 10.73 4.82
CA ASN A 8 -12.28 9.95 5.90
C ASN A 8 -13.52 9.17 5.42
N ARG A 9 -13.47 7.86 5.58
CA ARG A 9 -14.59 7.00 5.24
C ARG A 9 -15.74 7.16 6.24
N LEU A 10 -16.90 7.56 5.76
CA LEU A 10 -18.10 7.61 6.58
C LEU A 10 -18.64 6.21 6.91
N ALA A 11 -19.23 6.06 8.10
CA ALA A 11 -19.84 4.81 8.53
C ALA A 11 -20.93 4.37 7.54
N GLY A 12 -21.01 3.07 7.26
CA GLY A 12 -21.99 2.48 6.33
C GLY A 12 -21.60 2.56 4.85
N GLN A 13 -20.93 3.60 4.38
CA GLN A 13 -20.56 3.75 2.96
C GLN A 13 -19.65 2.64 2.43
N ALA A 14 -18.85 2.00 3.29
CA ALA A 14 -18.02 0.88 2.87
C ALA A 14 -18.84 -0.31 2.39
N TRP A 15 -19.91 -0.65 3.11
CA TRP A 15 -20.83 -1.73 2.72
C TRP A 15 -21.52 -1.42 1.40
N LEU A 16 -22.03 -0.19 1.27
CA LEU A 16 -22.66 0.25 0.03
C LEU A 16 -21.68 0.20 -1.15
N ALA A 17 -20.44 0.63 -0.96
CA ALA A 17 -19.40 0.56 -1.97
C ALA A 17 -19.11 -0.90 -2.39
N CYS A 18 -19.02 -1.84 -1.45
CA CYS A 18 -18.84 -3.26 -1.75
C CYS A 18 -19.98 -3.81 -2.61
N ILE A 19 -21.24 -3.50 -2.28
CA ILE A 19 -22.42 -3.97 -3.01
C ILE A 19 -22.44 -3.36 -4.43
N VAL A 20 -22.34 -2.04 -4.53
CA VAL A 20 -22.44 -1.31 -5.81
C VAL A 20 -21.28 -1.67 -6.74
N PHE A 21 -20.05 -1.58 -6.26
CA PHE A 21 -18.87 -1.85 -7.11
C PHE A 21 -18.70 -3.34 -7.37
N GLY A 22 -19.03 -4.21 -6.43
CA GLY A 22 -19.04 -5.66 -6.63
C GLY A 22 -20.03 -6.08 -7.72
N SER A 23 -21.27 -5.55 -7.67
CA SER A 23 -22.26 -5.80 -8.70
C SER A 23 -21.84 -5.30 -10.09
N ARG A 24 -21.28 -4.08 -10.16
CA ARG A 24 -20.76 -3.53 -11.42
C ARG A 24 -19.58 -4.34 -11.95
N ALA A 25 -18.60 -4.64 -11.11
CA ALA A 25 -17.44 -5.45 -11.49
C ALA A 25 -17.88 -6.84 -12.01
N GLY A 26 -18.81 -7.51 -11.31
CA GLY A 26 -19.32 -8.80 -11.75
C GLY A 26 -20.02 -8.75 -13.11
N LYS A 27 -20.85 -7.71 -13.36
CA LYS A 27 -21.47 -7.53 -14.68
C LYS A 27 -20.44 -7.32 -15.79
N PHE A 28 -19.49 -6.42 -15.60
CA PHE A 28 -18.46 -6.16 -16.59
C PHE A 28 -17.55 -7.38 -16.82
N ALA A 29 -17.17 -8.09 -15.75
CA ALA A 29 -16.37 -9.30 -15.86
C ALA A 29 -17.12 -10.40 -16.65
N ALA A 30 -18.41 -10.59 -16.38
CA ALA A 30 -19.23 -11.56 -17.10
C ALA A 30 -19.38 -11.22 -18.60
N THR A 31 -19.56 -9.92 -18.93
CA THR A 31 -19.62 -9.49 -20.33
C THR A 31 -18.26 -9.70 -21.00
N PHE A 32 -17.18 -9.26 -20.39
CA PHE A 32 -15.83 -9.44 -20.90
C PHE A 32 -15.50 -10.94 -21.14
N ALA A 33 -15.84 -11.80 -20.18
CA ALA A 33 -15.58 -13.25 -20.32
C ALA A 33 -16.36 -13.92 -21.46
N LYS A 34 -17.55 -13.39 -21.84
CA LYS A 34 -18.31 -13.90 -22.98
C LYS A 34 -17.74 -13.47 -24.33
N GLU A 35 -17.08 -12.33 -24.37
CA GLU A 35 -16.56 -11.70 -25.58
C GLU A 35 -15.07 -11.98 -25.79
N SER A 36 -14.39 -12.54 -24.78
CA SER A 36 -12.95 -12.80 -24.80
C SER A 36 -12.65 -14.29 -24.93
N GLU A 37 -11.68 -14.59 -25.73
CA GLU A 37 -11.07 -15.94 -25.75
C GLU A 37 -10.17 -16.15 -24.54
N TRP A 38 -9.91 -17.41 -24.20
CA TRP A 38 -8.92 -17.73 -23.16
C TRP A 38 -7.54 -17.24 -23.56
N ALA A 39 -6.91 -16.50 -22.65
CA ALA A 39 -5.53 -16.08 -22.88
C ALA A 39 -4.61 -17.30 -22.95
N VAL A 40 -3.73 -17.31 -23.94
CA VAL A 40 -2.65 -18.30 -24.00
C VAL A 40 -1.68 -18.02 -22.87
N LEU A 41 -1.40 -19.03 -22.05
CA LEU A 41 -0.43 -18.90 -20.98
C LEU A 41 0.97 -18.77 -21.58
N ASP A 42 1.66 -17.72 -21.22
CA ASP A 42 3.07 -17.52 -21.55
C ASP A 42 3.93 -18.30 -20.55
N GLU A 43 4.56 -19.37 -21.01
CA GLU A 43 5.43 -20.21 -20.20
C GLU A 43 6.63 -19.42 -19.63
N THR A 44 7.10 -18.42 -20.34
CA THR A 44 8.17 -17.53 -19.87
C THR A 44 7.72 -16.76 -18.64
N PHE A 45 6.48 -16.24 -18.67
CA PHE A 45 5.90 -15.53 -17.52
C PHE A 45 5.71 -16.48 -16.33
N LEU A 46 5.23 -17.70 -16.56
CA LEU A 46 5.09 -18.70 -15.50
C LEU A 46 6.44 -19.05 -14.87
N SER A 47 7.46 -19.29 -15.69
CA SER A 47 8.82 -19.58 -15.21
C SER A 47 9.41 -18.45 -14.38
N MET A 48 9.23 -17.19 -14.83
CA MET A 48 9.66 -16.00 -14.05
C MET A 48 8.89 -15.86 -12.73
N ALA A 49 7.60 -16.11 -12.73
CA ALA A 49 6.77 -16.06 -11.53
C ALA A 49 7.21 -17.15 -10.53
N GLU A 50 7.44 -18.36 -10.99
CA GLU A 50 7.92 -19.48 -10.17
C GLU A 50 9.32 -19.19 -9.61
N GLU A 51 10.25 -18.68 -10.40
CA GLU A 51 11.58 -18.29 -9.94
C GLU A 51 11.50 -17.21 -8.85
N ASN A 52 10.65 -16.20 -9.03
CA ASN A 52 10.42 -15.18 -8.02
C ASN A 52 9.89 -15.78 -6.71
N LEU A 53 8.98 -16.74 -6.77
CA LEU A 53 8.47 -17.44 -5.59
C LEU A 53 9.54 -18.30 -4.94
N ARG A 54 10.32 -19.06 -5.73
CA ARG A 54 11.40 -19.92 -5.23
C ARG A 54 12.50 -19.15 -4.52
N ARG A 55 12.77 -17.91 -4.90
CA ARG A 55 13.74 -17.03 -4.20
C ARG A 55 13.43 -16.84 -2.72
N PHE A 56 12.17 -16.96 -2.32
CA PHE A 56 11.76 -16.86 -0.91
C PHE A 56 11.85 -18.19 -0.17
N ILE A 57 11.87 -19.33 -0.89
CA ILE A 57 11.93 -20.68 -0.31
C ILE A 57 13.38 -21.18 -0.21
N ALA A 58 14.27 -20.68 -1.07
CA ALA A 58 15.66 -21.11 -1.06
C ALA A 58 16.28 -20.80 0.31
N PRO A 59 16.84 -21.81 1.01
CA PRO A 59 17.42 -21.62 2.31
C PRO A 59 18.62 -20.68 2.18
N LYS A 60 18.41 -19.43 2.51
CA LYS A 60 19.48 -18.47 2.70
C LYS A 60 19.80 -18.49 4.19
N ALA A 61 21.06 -18.21 4.52
CA ALA A 61 21.51 -18.06 5.90
C ALA A 61 20.94 -16.78 6.55
N GLY A 62 19.66 -16.53 6.33
CA GLY A 62 18.95 -15.39 6.90
C GLY A 62 18.69 -15.61 8.39
N HIS A 63 18.61 -14.53 9.12
CA HIS A 63 18.37 -14.52 10.57
C HIS A 63 16.99 -13.96 10.94
N LEU A 64 16.27 -13.37 9.98
CA LEU A 64 14.97 -12.74 10.18
C LEU A 64 13.84 -13.71 9.85
N ARG A 65 13.01 -14.00 10.85
CA ARG A 65 11.77 -14.77 10.63
C ARG A 65 10.66 -13.86 10.09
N PRO A 66 9.90 -14.30 9.08
CA PRO A 66 8.86 -13.45 8.45
C PRO A 66 7.88 -12.84 9.45
N TYR A 67 7.40 -13.63 10.42
CA TYR A 67 6.44 -13.13 11.41
C TYR A 67 7.01 -12.01 12.28
N ARG A 68 8.33 -12.04 12.59
CA ARG A 68 8.99 -10.97 13.35
C ARG A 68 8.99 -9.67 12.58
N VAL A 69 9.28 -9.74 11.28
CA VAL A 69 9.24 -8.56 10.40
C VAL A 69 7.83 -8.00 10.29
N LEU A 70 6.80 -8.87 10.16
CA LEU A 70 5.40 -8.44 10.15
C LEU A 70 5.02 -7.72 11.45
N GLN A 71 5.42 -8.24 12.61
CA GLN A 71 5.20 -7.60 13.90
C GLN A 71 5.93 -6.27 14.01
N GLU A 72 7.19 -6.21 13.59
CA GLU A 72 8.00 -4.99 13.63
C GLU A 72 7.37 -3.89 12.78
N ILE A 73 6.97 -4.20 11.54
CA ILE A 73 6.30 -3.21 10.66
C ILE A 73 5.00 -2.72 11.31
N SER A 74 4.20 -3.61 11.89
CA SER A 74 2.96 -3.23 12.55
C SER A 74 3.20 -2.27 13.71
N SER A 75 4.22 -2.54 14.52
CA SER A 75 4.62 -1.69 15.65
C SER A 75 5.16 -0.34 15.17
N LEU A 76 6.02 -0.34 14.15
CA LEU A 76 6.55 0.88 13.53
C LEU A 76 5.44 1.75 12.98
N MET A 77 4.51 1.17 12.23
CA MET A 77 3.39 1.93 11.65
C MET A 77 2.49 2.51 12.73
N TRP A 78 2.23 1.77 13.81
CA TRP A 78 1.45 2.27 14.93
C TRP A 78 2.16 3.40 15.66
N GLU A 79 3.44 3.24 15.96
CA GLU A 79 4.21 4.20 16.75
C GLU A 79 4.52 5.48 15.97
N TYR A 80 4.99 5.36 14.72
CA TYR A 80 5.54 6.49 13.97
C TYR A 80 4.55 7.11 12.98
N VAL A 81 3.56 6.36 12.50
CA VAL A 81 2.62 6.78 11.44
C VAL A 81 1.16 6.62 11.85
N GLY A 82 0.88 6.36 13.11
CA GLY A 82 -0.44 6.10 13.66
C GLY A 82 -1.40 7.30 13.58
N LEU A 83 -2.20 7.53 14.64
CA LEU A 83 -3.27 8.52 14.63
C LEU A 83 -2.74 9.97 14.65
N ARG A 84 -1.69 10.22 15.42
CA ARG A 84 -1.07 11.54 15.57
C ARG A 84 0.30 11.54 14.93
N ARG A 85 0.47 12.33 13.90
CA ARG A 85 1.65 12.33 13.03
C ARG A 85 2.46 13.60 13.18
N ARG A 86 3.78 13.44 13.10
CA ARG A 86 4.73 14.55 13.08
C ARG A 86 5.87 14.18 12.13
N ALA A 87 6.38 15.13 11.34
CA ALA A 87 7.40 14.86 10.31
C ALA A 87 8.60 14.10 10.87
N GLU A 88 9.16 14.55 11.99
CA GLU A 88 10.33 13.95 12.62
C GLU A 88 10.12 12.46 12.96
N ARG A 89 8.96 12.13 13.56
CA ARG A 89 8.64 10.72 13.89
C ARG A 89 8.45 9.88 12.63
N MET A 90 7.70 10.39 11.64
CA MET A 90 7.49 9.68 10.38
C MET A 90 8.79 9.48 9.61
N GLN A 91 9.74 10.42 9.65
CA GLN A 91 11.06 10.27 9.04
C GLN A 91 11.87 9.15 9.71
N ALA A 92 11.85 9.08 11.04
CA ALA A 92 12.50 7.99 11.77
C ALA A 92 11.87 6.62 11.41
N GLY A 93 10.53 6.55 11.37
CA GLY A 93 9.82 5.34 10.93
C GLY A 93 10.16 4.95 9.49
N LEU A 94 10.21 5.93 8.58
CA LEU A 94 10.57 5.70 7.17
C LEU A 94 11.98 5.12 7.04
N ALA A 95 12.96 5.69 7.75
CA ALA A 95 14.34 5.19 7.72
C ALA A 95 14.43 3.72 8.15
N ARG A 96 13.66 3.31 9.17
CA ARG A 96 13.62 1.90 9.58
C ARG A 96 12.91 1.00 8.56
N ILE A 97 11.82 1.47 7.94
CA ILE A 97 11.14 0.74 6.86
C ILE A 97 12.06 0.53 5.67
N GLU A 98 12.84 1.53 5.30
CA GLU A 98 13.83 1.45 4.22
C GLU A 98 14.96 0.45 4.57
N ALA A 99 15.45 0.46 5.80
CA ALA A 99 16.42 -0.52 6.26
C ALA A 99 15.88 -1.95 6.18
N LEU A 100 14.64 -2.19 6.62
CA LEU A 100 13.97 -3.50 6.48
C LEU A 100 13.83 -3.93 5.01
N ARG A 101 13.55 -3.00 4.12
CA ARG A 101 13.51 -3.29 2.68
C ARG A 101 14.87 -3.75 2.16
N GLU A 102 15.95 -3.07 2.52
CA GLU A 102 17.32 -3.45 2.12
C GLU A 102 17.72 -4.81 2.71
N GLU A 103 17.41 -5.06 4.00
CA GLU A 103 17.62 -6.36 4.64
C GLU A 103 16.87 -7.48 3.88
N LEU A 104 15.61 -7.22 3.46
CA LEU A 104 14.84 -8.17 2.66
C LEU A 104 15.47 -8.43 1.29
N LEU A 105 15.93 -7.38 0.61
CA LEU A 105 16.59 -7.48 -0.70
C LEU A 105 17.93 -8.24 -0.59
N ALA A 106 18.66 -8.07 0.50
CA ALA A 106 19.87 -8.82 0.80
C ALA A 106 19.60 -10.31 1.13
N GLY A 107 18.34 -10.71 1.25
CA GLY A 107 17.95 -12.10 1.48
C GLY A 107 18.09 -12.54 2.93
N CYS A 108 17.88 -11.63 3.87
CA CYS A 108 17.99 -11.91 5.30
C CYS A 108 16.83 -12.73 5.89
N LEU A 109 15.79 -13.08 5.11
CA LEU A 109 14.72 -13.94 5.60
C LEU A 109 15.17 -15.39 5.72
N SER A 110 14.84 -16.00 6.86
CA SER A 110 14.96 -17.42 7.12
C SER A 110 13.56 -18.05 7.14
N ILE A 111 13.33 -19.04 6.30
CA ILE A 111 12.05 -19.72 6.14
C ILE A 111 12.29 -21.23 6.29
N ASP A 112 11.33 -21.91 6.90
CA ASP A 112 11.31 -23.38 6.90
C ASP A 112 11.16 -23.87 5.45
N PRO A 113 12.02 -24.76 4.95
CA PRO A 113 11.97 -25.24 3.56
C PRO A 113 10.88 -26.28 3.32
N THR A 114 10.09 -26.66 4.31
CA THR A 114 9.04 -27.68 4.20
C THR A 114 8.00 -27.29 3.15
N PRO A 115 7.73 -28.11 2.13
CA PRO A 115 6.88 -27.70 1.00
C PRO A 115 5.37 -27.72 1.29
N GLY A 116 4.91 -28.43 2.32
CA GLY A 116 3.49 -28.55 2.64
C GLY A 116 3.01 -27.55 3.71
N PHE A 117 1.87 -26.90 3.50
CA PHE A 117 1.23 -25.97 4.46
C PHE A 117 2.19 -24.97 5.12
N ASN A 118 3.11 -24.42 4.34
CA ASN A 118 4.16 -23.56 4.85
C ASN A 118 3.64 -22.12 5.07
N LEU A 119 3.22 -21.83 6.29
CA LEU A 119 2.75 -20.52 6.68
C LEU A 119 3.85 -19.45 6.62
N GLU A 120 5.10 -19.81 6.92
CA GLU A 120 6.23 -18.88 6.87
C GLU A 120 6.50 -18.42 5.43
N TRP A 121 6.31 -19.28 4.45
CA TRP A 121 6.40 -18.89 3.05
C TRP A 121 5.33 -17.86 2.67
N ALA A 122 4.07 -18.11 3.04
CA ALA A 122 3.00 -17.15 2.83
C ALA A 122 3.28 -15.81 3.52
N GLN A 123 3.81 -15.85 4.74
CA GLN A 123 4.21 -14.65 5.48
C GLN A 123 5.39 -13.92 4.80
N ALA A 124 6.36 -14.62 4.24
CA ALA A 124 7.48 -14.02 3.51
C ALA A 124 7.01 -13.23 2.27
N LEU A 125 6.02 -13.76 1.54
CA LEU A 125 5.38 -13.03 0.45
C LEU A 125 4.65 -11.78 0.94
N GLN A 126 3.96 -11.87 2.09
CA GLN A 126 3.27 -10.75 2.71
C GLN A 126 4.24 -9.66 3.18
N VAL A 127 5.39 -10.02 3.74
CA VAL A 127 6.42 -9.07 4.21
C VAL A 127 6.79 -8.09 3.11
N ARG A 128 7.06 -8.56 1.90
CA ARG A 128 7.40 -7.71 0.74
C ARG A 128 6.32 -6.68 0.45
N SER A 129 5.08 -7.13 0.38
CA SER A 129 3.94 -6.26 0.09
C SER A 129 3.68 -5.27 1.21
N LEU A 130 3.84 -5.71 2.46
CA LEU A 130 3.60 -4.87 3.63
C LEU A 130 4.67 -3.77 3.77
N ILE A 131 5.95 -4.09 3.54
CA ILE A 131 7.03 -3.08 3.51
C ILE A 131 6.73 -2.02 2.45
N ALA A 132 6.38 -2.44 1.24
CA ALA A 132 6.06 -1.49 0.16
C ALA A 132 4.84 -0.62 0.52
N ALA A 133 3.79 -1.19 1.10
CA ALA A 133 2.61 -0.45 1.54
C ALA A 133 2.93 0.53 2.69
N ALA A 134 3.73 0.11 3.67
CA ALA A 134 4.18 0.94 4.77
C ALA A 134 5.01 2.14 4.27
N GLU A 135 5.95 1.90 3.35
CA GLU A 135 6.74 2.96 2.73
C GLU A 135 5.86 3.95 1.96
N MET A 136 4.96 3.47 1.09
CA MET A 136 4.03 4.31 0.34
C MET A 136 3.18 5.19 1.27
N LEU A 137 2.61 4.61 2.31
CA LEU A 137 1.76 5.32 3.26
C LEU A 137 2.55 6.38 4.03
N THR A 138 3.74 6.04 4.52
CA THR A 138 4.59 6.95 5.28
C THR A 138 5.06 8.12 4.42
N ARG A 139 5.53 7.86 3.19
CA ARG A 139 5.93 8.90 2.25
C ARG A 139 4.77 9.82 1.85
N ALA A 140 3.58 9.27 1.60
CA ALA A 140 2.39 10.07 1.30
C ALA A 140 1.97 10.93 2.48
N ALA A 141 2.05 10.40 3.72
CA ALA A 141 1.73 11.12 4.92
C ALA A 141 2.75 12.25 5.24
N LEU A 142 4.04 12.01 4.98
CA LEU A 142 5.08 13.04 5.06
C LEU A 142 4.88 14.16 4.05
N TYR A 143 4.55 13.78 2.81
CA TYR A 143 4.38 14.73 1.71
C TYR A 143 3.21 15.69 1.92
N ARG A 144 2.14 15.25 2.61
CA ARG A 144 0.95 16.06 2.85
C ARG A 144 1.11 16.90 4.12
N GLU A 145 1.26 18.20 3.95
CA GLU A 145 1.52 19.19 5.03
C GLU A 145 0.23 19.90 5.44
N GLU A 146 -0.78 19.14 5.80
CA GLU A 146 -2.06 19.61 6.37
C GLU A 146 -2.68 18.52 7.24
N SER A 147 -3.77 18.84 7.93
CA SER A 147 -4.65 17.88 8.59
C SER A 147 -5.99 17.80 7.89
N ARG A 148 -6.42 16.56 7.49
CA ARG A 148 -7.68 16.34 6.78
C ARG A 148 -8.23 14.95 7.06
N GLY A 149 -9.45 14.89 7.58
CA GLY A 149 -10.09 13.61 7.91
C GLY A 149 -9.29 12.81 8.93
N THR A 150 -8.89 11.58 8.58
CA THR A 150 -8.06 10.73 9.44
C THR A 150 -6.56 11.04 9.36
N HIS A 151 -6.15 11.91 8.46
CA HIS A 151 -4.78 12.38 8.38
C HIS A 151 -4.59 13.59 9.30
N PHE A 152 -4.09 13.35 10.51
CA PHE A 152 -3.82 14.39 11.48
C PHE A 152 -2.31 14.60 11.68
N ARG A 153 -1.85 15.81 11.35
CA ARG A 153 -0.46 16.28 11.47
C ARG A 153 -0.36 17.27 12.64
N GLU A 154 0.36 16.92 13.70
CA GLU A 154 0.57 17.83 14.83
C GLU A 154 1.37 19.08 14.44
N ASP A 155 2.26 18.94 13.47
CA ASP A 155 3.07 20.03 12.90
C ASP A 155 2.32 20.87 11.85
N PHE A 156 1.20 20.35 11.30
CA PHE A 156 0.30 21.05 10.37
C PHE A 156 -1.16 20.77 10.75
N PRO A 157 -1.65 21.30 11.90
CA PRO A 157 -2.94 20.90 12.47
C PRO A 157 -4.16 21.42 11.71
N GLN A 158 -3.97 22.39 10.80
CA GLN A 158 -5.05 23.01 10.06
C GLN A 158 -5.27 22.33 8.72
N ARG A 159 -6.53 22.37 8.25
CA ARG A 159 -6.91 22.03 6.89
C ARG A 159 -6.49 23.17 5.96
N ASP A 160 -5.94 22.85 4.80
CA ASP A 160 -5.48 23.81 3.81
C ASP A 160 -6.04 23.44 2.42
N ASP A 161 -7.22 23.99 2.10
CA ASP A 161 -7.86 23.73 0.81
C ASP A 161 -7.16 24.47 -0.35
N ALA A 162 -6.47 25.59 -0.06
CA ALA A 162 -5.78 26.34 -1.10
C ALA A 162 -4.64 25.54 -1.75
N ASN A 163 -3.90 24.80 -0.94
CA ASN A 163 -2.74 24.03 -1.39
C ASN A 163 -2.99 22.51 -1.47
N TRP A 164 -3.95 21.97 -0.71
CA TRP A 164 -4.09 20.54 -0.49
C TRP A 164 -5.46 19.96 -0.88
N LEU A 165 -6.35 20.73 -1.55
CA LEU A 165 -7.55 20.13 -2.16
C LEU A 165 -7.16 19.33 -3.41
N VAL A 166 -6.30 18.35 -3.22
CA VAL A 166 -5.70 17.52 -4.27
C VAL A 166 -5.58 16.07 -3.79
N HIS A 167 -5.50 15.14 -4.73
CA HIS A 167 -5.09 13.77 -4.48
C HIS A 167 -3.56 13.70 -4.40
N THR A 168 -3.04 12.99 -3.39
CA THR A 168 -1.64 12.57 -3.34
C THR A 168 -1.50 11.28 -4.14
N MET A 169 -0.73 11.32 -5.22
CA MET A 169 -0.51 10.20 -6.12
C MET A 169 0.88 9.63 -5.91
N ILE A 170 0.99 8.30 -5.84
CA ILE A 170 2.28 7.59 -5.81
C ILE A 170 2.37 6.70 -7.03
N ARG A 171 3.47 6.78 -7.74
CA ARG A 171 3.79 5.94 -8.90
C ARG A 171 5.17 5.32 -8.75
N LYS A 172 5.31 4.11 -9.28
CA LYS A 172 6.63 3.50 -9.43
C LYS A 172 7.34 4.13 -10.64
N ASN A 173 8.56 4.60 -10.41
CA ASN A 173 9.46 5.11 -11.44
C ASN A 173 10.82 4.42 -11.28
N GLY A 174 11.08 3.39 -12.09
CA GLY A 174 12.23 2.51 -11.89
C GLY A 174 12.17 1.83 -10.50
N ASN A 175 13.19 2.04 -9.68
CA ASN A 175 13.25 1.55 -8.30
C ASN A 175 12.80 2.60 -7.25
N GLN A 176 12.32 3.76 -7.69
CA GLN A 176 11.92 4.85 -6.80
C GLN A 176 10.40 5.01 -6.78
N MET A 177 9.91 5.59 -5.69
CA MET A 177 8.52 6.05 -5.55
C MET A 177 8.47 7.53 -5.89
N GLN A 178 7.75 7.87 -6.95
CA GLN A 178 7.46 9.25 -7.32
C GLN A 178 6.15 9.69 -6.71
N ILE A 179 6.16 10.81 -5.99
CA ILE A 179 4.95 11.41 -5.42
C ILE A 179 4.59 12.65 -6.23
N SER A 180 3.31 12.82 -6.51
CA SER A 180 2.76 13.95 -7.24
C SER A 180 1.38 14.33 -6.73
N ARG A 181 0.88 15.47 -7.16
CA ARG A 181 -0.49 15.94 -6.89
C ARG A 181 -1.34 15.77 -8.13
N ALA A 182 -2.61 15.42 -7.94
CA ALA A 182 -3.62 15.46 -8.98
C ALA A 182 -4.84 16.24 -8.48
N PRO A 183 -5.49 17.06 -9.33
CA PRO A 183 -6.65 17.83 -8.91
C PRO A 183 -7.82 16.91 -8.52
N VAL A 184 -8.62 17.36 -7.56
CA VAL A 184 -9.92 16.73 -7.28
C VAL A 184 -10.92 17.23 -8.32
N VAL A 185 -11.64 16.30 -8.96
CA VAL A 185 -12.70 16.64 -9.92
C VAL A 185 -13.97 17.02 -9.15
N LEU A 186 -14.41 18.27 -9.31
CA LEU A 186 -15.58 18.86 -8.63
C LEU A 186 -16.65 19.21 -9.67
N ASP A 187 -17.12 18.21 -10.40
CA ASP A 187 -18.07 18.37 -11.52
C ASP A 187 -19.54 18.46 -11.06
N ARG A 188 -19.88 17.98 -9.87
CA ARG A 188 -21.25 17.94 -9.36
C ARG A 188 -21.48 18.79 -8.12
N LEU A 189 -20.57 18.71 -7.16
CA LEU A 189 -20.66 19.44 -5.89
C LEU A 189 -19.33 20.10 -5.61
N ARG A 190 -19.38 21.39 -5.27
CA ARG A 190 -18.19 22.13 -4.79
C ARG A 190 -18.31 22.33 -3.28
N PRO A 191 -17.23 22.18 -2.52
CA PRO A 191 -17.21 22.56 -1.12
C PRO A 191 -17.55 24.04 -0.95
N GLU A 192 -18.30 24.38 0.09
CA GLU A 192 -18.58 25.77 0.45
C GLU A 192 -17.26 26.54 0.65
N GLY A 193 -17.16 27.75 0.07
CA GLY A 193 -15.97 28.60 0.17
C GLY A 193 -14.85 28.32 -0.84
N THR A 194 -15.04 27.43 -1.80
CA THR A 194 -14.14 27.29 -2.97
C THR A 194 -14.72 28.09 -4.16
N SER A 195 -14.15 29.24 -4.44
CA SER A 195 -14.42 30.05 -5.65
C SER A 195 -13.75 29.44 -6.87
#